data_fb5ae40103a7ec949a96fc8fdfd9ac6d
#
_entry.id   fb5ae40103a7ec949a96fc8fdfd9ac6d
#
_cell.length_a   1.000
_cell.length_b   1.000
_cell.length_c   1.000
_cell.angle_alpha   90.00
_cell.angle_beta   90.00
_cell.angle_gamma   90.00
#
_symmetry.space_group_name_H-M   'P 1'
#
loop_
_entity.id
_entity.type
_entity.pdbx_description
1 polymer ?
#
loop_
_entity_poly.entity_id
_entity_poly.type
_entity_poly.pdbx_seq_one_letter_code
_entity_poly.pdbx_strand_id
1 'polypeptide(L)'
;MAQKADEKEHSRHNALRNALIPPIAYLLIAGSGVSLRRAEHRERPYHSLEPFDKAFRSAGPLFPFPLLAIRLALGVRQRRLHEPTKALAYATAAAILRVLVYLSLRALGKHVMSDHLLLAASCIAALQVDIGGTISMMRSGLAHAHRALNGASATLAALLALNAHATCAIFHGPVESLLGLCLGAMLFQAPAALIAFKLAC
;
A
#
# COMPACT_ATOMS: atom_id res chain seq x y z
N MET A 1 29.63 11.86 -23.00
CA MET A 1 29.37 11.94 -21.54
C MET A 1 28.02 12.56 -21.23
N ALA A 2 27.59 13.63 -21.91
CA ALA A 2 26.31 14.32 -21.70
C ALA A 2 25.08 13.38 -21.85
N GLN A 3 25.02 12.56 -22.88
CA GLN A 3 23.89 11.64 -23.13
C GLN A 3 23.66 10.62 -22.01
N LYS A 4 24.74 10.10 -21.37
CA LYS A 4 24.60 9.19 -20.22
C LYS A 4 24.11 9.89 -18.96
N ALA A 5 24.41 11.18 -18.80
CA ALA A 5 23.93 11.97 -17.67
C ALA A 5 22.43 12.23 -17.80
N ASP A 6 21.98 12.59 -18.99
CA ASP A 6 20.55 12.84 -19.29
C ASP A 6 19.68 11.58 -19.14
N GLU A 7 20.17 10.43 -19.61
CA GLU A 7 19.48 9.14 -19.45
C GLU A 7 19.35 8.72 -17.97
N LYS A 8 20.38 9.00 -17.17
CA LYS A 8 20.35 8.72 -15.72
C LYS A 8 19.39 9.64 -14.99
N GLU A 9 19.33 10.91 -15.35
CA GLU A 9 18.42 11.89 -14.76
C GLU A 9 16.96 11.55 -15.09
N HIS A 10 16.67 11.21 -16.35
CA HIS A 10 15.35 10.76 -16.78
C HIS A 10 14.89 9.48 -16.03
N SER A 11 15.81 8.51 -15.85
CA SER A 11 15.54 7.30 -15.07
C SER A 11 15.19 7.61 -13.61
N ARG A 12 15.92 8.52 -12.97
CA ARG A 12 15.65 8.95 -11.59
C ARG A 12 14.32 9.67 -11.45
N HIS A 13 13.95 10.50 -12.41
CA HIS A 13 12.68 11.21 -12.40
C HIS A 13 11.50 10.26 -12.52
N ASN A 14 11.59 9.26 -13.40
CA ASN A 14 10.58 8.21 -13.51
C ASN A 14 10.49 7.34 -12.24
N ALA A 15 11.61 7.01 -11.61
CA ALA A 15 11.64 6.27 -10.36
C ALA A 15 10.94 7.05 -9.23
N LEU A 16 11.22 8.34 -9.10
CA LEU A 16 10.60 9.21 -8.11
C LEU A 16 9.08 9.33 -8.33
N ARG A 17 8.66 9.57 -9.57
CA ARG A 17 7.25 9.62 -9.93
C ARG A 17 6.53 8.33 -9.55
N ASN A 18 7.09 7.18 -9.91
CA ASN A 18 6.48 5.87 -9.64
C ASN A 18 6.44 5.55 -8.14
N ALA A 19 7.40 6.05 -7.36
CA ALA A 19 7.42 5.90 -5.91
C ALA A 19 6.39 6.80 -5.21
N LEU A 20 6.07 7.98 -5.74
CA LEU A 20 5.16 8.94 -5.12
C LEU A 20 3.69 8.77 -5.54
N ILE A 21 3.41 8.24 -6.73
CA ILE A 21 2.02 8.06 -7.22
C ILE A 21 1.16 7.23 -6.25
N PRO A 22 1.55 6.03 -5.77
CA PRO A 22 0.69 5.24 -4.91
C PRO A 22 0.32 5.91 -3.59
N PRO A 23 1.25 6.51 -2.80
CA PRO A 23 0.89 7.17 -1.56
C PRO A 23 0.01 8.42 -1.79
N ILE A 24 0.28 9.20 -2.83
CA ILE A 24 -0.54 10.37 -3.16
C ILE A 24 -1.94 9.92 -3.59
N ALA A 25 -2.06 8.93 -4.46
CA ALA A 25 -3.35 8.39 -4.88
C ALA A 25 -4.15 7.83 -3.68
N TYR A 26 -3.49 7.10 -2.78
CA TYR A 26 -4.12 6.62 -1.56
C TYR A 26 -4.67 7.77 -0.70
N LEU A 27 -3.85 8.78 -0.43
CA LEU A 27 -4.25 9.93 0.39
C LEU A 27 -5.39 10.73 -0.26
N LEU A 28 -5.36 10.93 -1.58
CA LEU A 28 -6.42 11.62 -2.30
C LEU A 28 -7.73 10.82 -2.31
N ILE A 29 -7.67 9.53 -2.62
CA ILE A 29 -8.85 8.67 -2.68
C ILE A 29 -9.45 8.50 -1.28
N ALA A 30 -8.68 8.08 -0.31
CA ALA A 30 -9.18 7.86 1.04
C ALA A 30 -9.57 9.19 1.72
N GLY A 31 -8.78 10.25 1.54
CA GLY A 31 -9.05 11.58 2.08
C GLY A 31 -10.32 12.23 1.52
N SER A 32 -10.66 11.99 0.25
CA SER A 32 -11.94 12.45 -0.31
C SER A 32 -13.15 11.88 0.43
N GLY A 33 -13.04 10.69 1.02
CA GLY A 33 -14.09 10.11 1.87
C GLY A 33 -14.37 10.94 3.12
N VAL A 34 -13.35 11.59 3.69
CA VAL A 34 -13.53 12.50 4.85
C VAL A 34 -14.41 13.69 4.46
N SER A 35 -14.18 14.26 3.27
CA SER A 35 -14.93 15.42 2.77
C SER A 35 -16.36 15.08 2.36
N LEU A 36 -16.60 13.85 1.93
CA LEU A 36 -17.91 13.38 1.47
C LEU A 36 -18.76 12.79 2.59
N ARG A 37 -18.30 12.81 3.82
CA ARG A 37 -19.03 12.27 4.96
C ARG A 37 -20.40 12.96 5.11
N ARG A 38 -21.45 12.17 4.98
CA ARG A 38 -22.83 12.65 5.21
C ARG A 38 -23.12 12.62 6.71
N ALA A 39 -23.50 13.78 7.26
CA ALA A 39 -23.83 13.95 8.67
C ALA A 39 -25.06 13.14 9.17
N GLU A 40 -25.82 12.51 8.26
CA GLU A 40 -27.19 12.04 8.51
C GLU A 40 -27.41 10.53 8.62
N HIS A 41 -26.39 9.68 8.54
CA HIS A 41 -26.67 8.24 8.48
C HIS A 41 -26.46 7.54 9.82
N ARG A 42 -27.55 7.42 10.60
CA ARG A 42 -27.66 6.51 11.74
C ARG A 42 -27.74 5.03 11.35
N GLU A 43 -28.16 4.73 10.13
CA GLU A 43 -28.20 3.36 9.60
C GLU A 43 -26.96 3.12 8.73
N ARG A 44 -26.32 1.96 8.92
CA ARG A 44 -25.16 1.57 8.12
C ARG A 44 -25.64 1.30 6.69
N PRO A 45 -25.39 2.21 5.72
CA PRO A 45 -25.82 1.98 4.36
C PRO A 45 -25.03 0.80 3.78
N TYR A 46 -25.72 -0.04 3.01
CA TYR A 46 -25.06 -1.05 2.19
C TYR A 46 -24.14 -0.33 1.20
N HIS A 47 -22.89 -0.80 1.06
CA HIS A 47 -21.98 -0.35 0.01
C HIS A 47 -21.46 -1.54 -0.81
N SER A 48 -21.19 -1.29 -2.08
CA SER A 48 -20.79 -2.34 -3.04
C SER A 48 -19.50 -3.09 -2.66
N LEU A 49 -18.68 -2.53 -1.78
CA LEU A 49 -17.44 -3.13 -1.28
C LEU A 49 -17.62 -3.90 0.03
N GLU A 50 -18.84 -4.05 0.56
CA GLU A 50 -19.07 -4.73 1.84
C GLU A 50 -18.48 -6.15 1.90
N PRO A 51 -18.60 -7.01 0.88
CA PRO A 51 -17.97 -8.33 0.89
C PRO A 51 -16.45 -8.25 0.99
N PHE A 52 -15.84 -7.29 0.28
CA PHE A 52 -14.41 -7.05 0.33
C PHE A 52 -13.98 -6.50 1.70
N ASP A 53 -14.72 -5.54 2.26
CA ASP A 53 -14.48 -4.98 3.58
C ASP A 53 -14.53 -6.06 4.67
N LYS A 54 -15.53 -6.96 4.60
CA LYS A 54 -15.64 -8.09 5.53
C LYS A 54 -14.44 -9.04 5.44
N ALA A 55 -14.03 -9.41 4.23
CA ALA A 55 -12.84 -10.22 4.00
C ALA A 55 -11.56 -9.50 4.47
N PHE A 56 -11.47 -8.20 4.22
CA PHE A 56 -10.33 -7.37 4.60
C PHE A 56 -10.19 -7.24 6.13
N ARG A 57 -11.30 -7.11 6.86
CA ARG A 57 -11.30 -7.13 8.34
C ARG A 57 -10.75 -8.43 8.90
N SER A 58 -11.09 -9.56 8.26
CA SER A 58 -10.73 -10.90 8.76
C SER A 58 -9.29 -11.29 8.37
N ALA A 59 -8.87 -11.02 7.15
CA ALA A 59 -7.62 -11.50 6.57
C ALA A 59 -6.73 -10.40 5.98
N GLY A 60 -7.07 -9.12 6.22
CA GLY A 60 -6.41 -7.98 5.60
C GLY A 60 -4.88 -7.97 5.70
N PRO A 61 -4.26 -8.27 6.87
CA PRO A 61 -2.81 -8.34 6.96
C PRO A 61 -2.17 -9.34 6.00
N LEU A 62 -2.93 -10.35 5.55
CA LEU A 62 -2.44 -11.41 4.67
C LEU A 62 -2.58 -11.06 3.18
N PHE A 63 -3.35 -10.05 2.83
CA PHE A 63 -3.66 -9.72 1.42
C PHE A 63 -2.45 -9.51 0.50
N PRO A 64 -1.35 -8.85 0.92
CA PRO A 64 -0.17 -8.70 0.06
C PRO A 64 0.59 -10.02 -0.14
N PHE A 65 0.56 -10.93 0.85
CA PHE A 65 1.47 -12.08 0.88
C PHE A 65 1.32 -13.07 -0.28
N PRO A 66 0.12 -13.42 -0.79
CA PRO A 66 0.01 -14.30 -1.96
C PRO A 66 0.75 -13.74 -3.18
N LEU A 67 0.62 -12.45 -3.47
CA LEU A 67 1.33 -11.81 -4.58
C LEU A 67 2.84 -11.79 -4.36
N LEU A 68 3.27 -11.48 -3.13
CA LEU A 68 4.69 -11.51 -2.74
C LEU A 68 5.28 -12.93 -2.83
N ALA A 69 4.53 -13.95 -2.44
CA ALA A 69 4.96 -15.35 -2.53
C ALA A 69 5.16 -15.79 -3.99
N ILE A 70 4.21 -15.44 -4.88
CA ILE A 70 4.36 -15.71 -6.32
C ILE A 70 5.59 -14.97 -6.87
N ARG A 71 5.80 -13.72 -6.46
CA ARG A 71 6.96 -12.92 -6.85
C ARG A 71 8.27 -13.55 -6.39
N LEU A 72 8.30 -14.03 -5.15
CA LEU A 72 9.46 -14.73 -4.60
C LEU A 72 9.75 -16.01 -5.39
N ALA A 73 8.74 -16.81 -5.72
CA ALA A 73 8.88 -18.02 -6.54
C ALA A 73 9.47 -17.72 -7.93
N LEU A 74 9.01 -16.63 -8.58
CA LEU A 74 9.60 -16.16 -9.84
C LEU A 74 11.05 -15.69 -9.66
N GLY A 75 11.36 -15.02 -8.55
CA GLY A 75 12.71 -14.59 -8.19
C GLY A 75 13.66 -15.76 -8.00
N VAL A 76 13.21 -16.83 -7.34
CA VAL A 76 13.96 -18.10 -7.22
C VAL A 76 14.30 -18.65 -8.60
N ARG A 77 13.30 -18.75 -9.48
CA ARG A 77 13.48 -19.27 -10.85
C ARG A 77 14.46 -18.43 -11.68
N GLN A 78 14.51 -17.13 -11.43
CA GLN A 78 15.42 -16.19 -12.13
C GLN A 78 16.77 -16.03 -11.43
N ARG A 79 17.01 -16.67 -10.28
CA ARG A 79 18.17 -16.45 -9.40
C ARG A 79 18.33 -14.98 -8.97
N ARG A 80 17.20 -14.26 -8.80
CA ARG A 80 17.11 -12.85 -8.39
C ARG A 80 16.21 -12.71 -7.17
N LEU A 81 16.75 -13.04 -6.00
CA LEU A 81 15.99 -13.07 -4.74
C LEU A 81 15.99 -11.75 -3.99
N HIS A 82 16.93 -10.86 -4.27
CA HIS A 82 17.19 -9.69 -3.46
C HIS A 82 15.96 -8.75 -3.36
N GLU A 83 15.32 -8.41 -4.49
CA GLU A 83 14.18 -7.50 -4.50
C GLU A 83 12.92 -8.12 -3.90
N PRO A 84 12.49 -9.35 -4.29
CA PRO A 84 11.34 -9.98 -3.66
C PRO A 84 11.50 -10.19 -2.16
N THR A 85 12.73 -10.50 -1.70
CA THR A 85 13.01 -10.66 -0.27
C THR A 85 12.85 -9.34 0.48
N LYS A 86 13.27 -8.22 -0.09
CA LYS A 86 13.07 -6.90 0.52
C LYS A 86 11.59 -6.54 0.62
N ALA A 87 10.81 -6.80 -0.43
CA ALA A 87 9.36 -6.55 -0.40
C ALA A 87 8.67 -7.40 0.67
N LEU A 88 9.03 -8.68 0.78
CA LEU A 88 8.50 -9.57 1.82
C LEU A 88 8.92 -9.13 3.22
N ALA A 89 10.20 -8.77 3.42
CA ALA A 89 10.70 -8.26 4.70
C ALA A 89 9.98 -6.97 5.10
N TYR A 90 9.77 -6.06 4.15
CA TYR A 90 9.00 -4.84 4.40
C TYR A 90 7.55 -5.14 4.78
N ALA A 91 6.87 -6.02 4.04
CA ALA A 91 5.49 -6.40 4.34
C ALA A 91 5.35 -7.00 5.74
N THR A 92 6.29 -7.88 6.13
CA THR A 92 6.33 -8.48 7.46
C THR A 92 6.57 -7.43 8.54
N ALA A 93 7.54 -6.54 8.35
CA ALA A 93 7.84 -5.46 9.30
C ALA A 93 6.65 -4.50 9.45
N ALA A 94 6.01 -4.13 8.33
CA ALA A 94 4.82 -3.27 8.34
C ALA A 94 3.63 -3.94 9.07
N ALA A 95 3.42 -5.23 8.87
CA ALA A 95 2.38 -5.98 9.58
C ALA A 95 2.64 -6.03 11.10
N ILE A 96 3.89 -6.30 11.51
CA ILE A 96 4.28 -6.30 12.92
C ILE A 96 4.11 -4.90 13.53
N LEU A 97 4.63 -3.85 12.87
CA LEU A 97 4.53 -2.48 13.34
C LEU A 97 3.06 -2.07 13.52
N ARG A 98 2.19 -2.41 12.55
CA ARG A 98 0.76 -2.15 12.66
C ARG A 98 0.16 -2.80 13.90
N VAL A 99 0.47 -4.09 14.15
CA VAL A 99 -0.04 -4.81 15.34
C VAL A 99 0.44 -4.13 16.63
N LEU A 100 1.70 -3.73 16.70
CA LEU A 100 2.25 -3.02 17.87
C LEU A 100 1.55 -1.69 18.09
N VAL A 101 1.34 -0.90 17.05
CA VAL A 101 0.59 0.38 17.14
C VAL A 101 -0.83 0.14 17.63
N TYR A 102 -1.53 -0.85 17.04
CA TYR A 102 -2.89 -1.21 17.45
C TYR A 102 -2.96 -1.61 18.93
N LEU A 103 -2.08 -2.50 19.37
CA LEU A 103 -2.05 -2.96 20.78
C LEU A 103 -1.70 -1.82 21.73
N SER A 104 -0.77 -0.94 21.38
CA SER A 104 -0.40 0.23 22.18
C SER A 104 -1.56 1.19 22.34
N LEU A 105 -2.28 1.50 21.28
CA LEU A 105 -3.46 2.38 21.32
C LEU A 105 -4.59 1.77 22.15
N ARG A 106 -4.82 0.46 22.02
CA ARG A 106 -5.81 -0.27 22.81
C ARG A 106 -5.47 -0.26 24.30
N ALA A 107 -4.19 -0.47 24.65
CA ALA A 107 -3.72 -0.44 26.05
C ALA A 107 -3.88 0.94 26.69
N LEU A 108 -3.79 2.02 25.89
CA LEU A 108 -4.02 3.40 26.34
C LEU A 108 -5.53 3.74 26.46
N GLY A 109 -6.43 2.80 26.22
CA GLY A 109 -7.88 3.01 26.27
C GLY A 109 -8.41 4.01 25.22
N LYS A 110 -7.60 4.31 24.20
CA LYS A 110 -7.94 5.32 23.19
C LYS A 110 -8.38 4.66 21.88
N HIS A 111 -9.67 4.67 21.63
CA HIS A 111 -10.22 4.36 20.29
C HIS A 111 -10.19 5.63 19.40
N VAL A 112 -9.02 6.25 19.29
CA VAL A 112 -8.89 7.59 18.67
C VAL A 112 -8.70 7.50 17.17
N MET A 113 -8.51 6.30 16.61
CA MET A 113 -8.05 6.14 15.22
C MET A 113 -8.61 4.88 14.56
N SER A 114 -8.85 4.96 13.25
CA SER A 114 -9.28 3.82 12.43
C SER A 114 -8.14 2.83 12.18
N ASP A 115 -8.24 1.63 12.75
CA ASP A 115 -7.32 0.52 12.45
C ASP A 115 -7.40 0.08 10.97
N HIS A 116 -8.57 0.21 10.33
CA HIS A 116 -8.76 -0.12 8.92
C HIS A 116 -7.91 0.76 7.99
N LEU A 117 -7.76 2.04 8.34
CA LEU A 117 -6.93 2.95 7.55
C LEU A 117 -5.44 2.63 7.68
N LEU A 118 -4.99 2.27 8.90
CA LEU A 118 -3.62 1.79 9.10
C LEU A 118 -3.36 0.48 8.35
N LEU A 119 -4.32 -0.43 8.38
CA LEU A 119 -4.23 -1.70 7.68
C LEU A 119 -4.14 -1.47 6.17
N ALA A 120 -5.01 -0.64 5.59
CA ALA A 120 -4.96 -0.29 4.18
C ALA A 120 -3.62 0.37 3.81
N ALA A 121 -3.16 1.32 4.60
CA ALA A 121 -1.87 1.99 4.38
C ALA A 121 -0.70 1.02 4.39
N SER A 122 -0.64 0.09 5.35
CA SER A 122 0.44 -0.90 5.45
C SER A 122 0.44 -1.89 4.27
N CYS A 123 -0.73 -2.36 3.84
CA CYS A 123 -0.86 -3.25 2.69
C CYS A 123 -0.49 -2.57 1.37
N ILE A 124 -0.98 -1.34 1.13
CA ILE A 124 -0.65 -0.56 -0.07
C ILE A 124 0.86 -0.28 -0.10
N ALA A 125 1.46 0.06 1.04
CA ALA A 125 2.90 0.29 1.15
C ALA A 125 3.72 -0.97 0.80
N ALA A 126 3.30 -2.14 1.25
CA ALA A 126 3.95 -3.41 0.90
C ALA A 126 3.88 -3.69 -0.61
N LEU A 127 2.71 -3.48 -1.23
CA LEU A 127 2.53 -3.63 -2.68
C LEU A 127 3.34 -2.60 -3.48
N GLN A 128 3.51 -1.39 -2.97
CA GLN A 128 4.34 -0.35 -3.57
C GLN A 128 5.82 -0.74 -3.61
N VAL A 129 6.35 -1.28 -2.51
CA VAL A 129 7.74 -1.78 -2.45
C VAL A 129 7.93 -2.94 -3.43
N ASP A 130 6.95 -3.85 -3.54
CA ASP A 130 6.96 -4.94 -4.51
C ASP A 130 7.02 -4.43 -5.95
N ILE A 131 6.15 -3.50 -6.33
CA ILE A 131 6.13 -2.91 -7.68
C ILE A 131 7.45 -2.19 -7.97
N GLY A 132 7.97 -1.40 -7.02
CA GLY A 132 9.24 -0.68 -7.16
C GLY A 132 10.42 -1.62 -7.42
N GLY A 133 10.51 -2.73 -6.69
CA GLY A 133 11.56 -3.73 -6.84
C GLY A 133 11.53 -4.48 -8.17
N THR A 134 10.36 -4.57 -8.83
CA THR A 134 10.23 -5.35 -10.07
C THR A 134 10.57 -4.60 -11.35
N ILE A 135 10.75 -3.30 -11.29
CA ILE A 135 11.15 -2.49 -12.46
C ILE A 135 12.49 -3.02 -13.03
N SER A 136 13.41 -3.39 -12.15
CA SER A 136 14.70 -3.98 -12.54
C SER A 136 14.59 -5.39 -13.13
N MET A 137 13.52 -6.13 -12.80
CA MET A 137 13.28 -7.50 -13.25
C MET A 137 12.57 -7.60 -14.61
N MET A 138 11.97 -6.50 -15.10
CA MET A 138 11.21 -6.50 -16.36
C MET A 138 12.06 -6.74 -17.61
N ARG A 139 13.38 -6.69 -17.51
CA ARG A 139 14.32 -6.96 -18.61
C ARG A 139 14.57 -8.47 -18.84
N SER A 140 13.93 -9.35 -18.08
CA SER A 140 14.11 -10.79 -18.16
C SER A 140 13.06 -11.47 -19.06
N GLY A 141 13.28 -12.74 -19.43
CA GLY A 141 12.34 -13.54 -20.24
C GLY A 141 10.95 -13.77 -19.61
N LEU A 142 10.75 -13.40 -18.30
CA LEU A 142 9.47 -13.47 -17.59
C LEU A 142 8.79 -12.10 -17.43
N ALA A 143 9.11 -11.13 -18.29
CA ALA A 143 8.56 -9.77 -18.23
C ALA A 143 7.02 -9.73 -18.23
N HIS A 144 6.35 -10.64 -18.94
CA HIS A 144 4.89 -10.72 -18.95
C HIS A 144 4.32 -11.11 -17.57
N ALA A 145 4.92 -12.10 -16.89
CA ALA A 145 4.50 -12.52 -15.56
C ALA A 145 4.69 -11.38 -14.54
N HIS A 146 5.81 -10.65 -14.60
CA HIS A 146 6.04 -9.49 -13.74
C HIS A 146 5.05 -8.35 -14.02
N ARG A 147 4.70 -8.09 -15.29
CA ARG A 147 3.67 -7.10 -15.63
C ARG A 147 2.30 -7.49 -15.11
N ALA A 148 1.90 -8.76 -15.26
CA ALA A 148 0.64 -9.25 -14.73
C ALA A 148 0.55 -9.13 -13.20
N LEU A 149 1.63 -9.48 -12.49
CA LEU A 149 1.70 -9.30 -11.04
C LEU A 149 1.66 -7.83 -10.62
N ASN A 150 2.35 -6.94 -11.35
CA ASN A 150 2.26 -5.50 -11.07
C ASN A 150 0.83 -4.98 -11.29
N GLY A 151 0.13 -5.46 -12.32
CA GLY A 151 -1.28 -5.15 -12.54
C GLY A 151 -2.15 -5.62 -11.38
N ALA A 152 -1.96 -6.87 -10.93
CA ALA A 152 -2.68 -7.41 -9.78
C ALA A 152 -2.40 -6.64 -8.49
N SER A 153 -1.13 -6.29 -8.22
CA SER A 153 -0.73 -5.47 -7.06
C SER A 153 -1.36 -4.08 -7.12
N ALA A 154 -1.37 -3.44 -8.29
CA ALA A 154 -1.99 -2.14 -8.48
C ALA A 154 -3.51 -2.19 -8.31
N THR A 155 -4.18 -3.22 -8.83
CA THR A 155 -5.62 -3.43 -8.66
C THR A 155 -5.98 -3.65 -7.19
N LEU A 156 -5.22 -4.47 -6.47
CA LEU A 156 -5.43 -4.68 -5.03
C LEU A 156 -5.21 -3.37 -4.26
N ALA A 157 -4.17 -2.60 -4.56
CA ALA A 157 -3.94 -1.30 -3.93
C ALA A 157 -5.08 -0.32 -4.18
N ALA A 158 -5.64 -0.28 -5.40
CA ALA A 158 -6.81 0.54 -5.72
C ALA A 158 -8.06 0.11 -4.93
N LEU A 159 -8.33 -1.20 -4.83
CA LEU A 159 -9.44 -1.71 -4.02
C LEU A 159 -9.28 -1.35 -2.54
N LEU A 160 -8.07 -1.43 -2.00
CA LEU A 160 -7.78 -1.04 -0.62
C LEU A 160 -7.98 0.47 -0.40
N ALA A 161 -7.58 1.30 -1.37
CA ALA A 161 -7.80 2.75 -1.30
C ALA A 161 -9.30 3.11 -1.37
N LEU A 162 -10.08 2.44 -2.23
CA LEU A 162 -11.53 2.61 -2.31
C LEU A 162 -12.23 2.13 -1.04
N ASN A 163 -11.78 1.03 -0.44
CA ASN A 163 -12.29 0.57 0.85
C ASN A 163 -11.97 1.56 1.97
N ALA A 164 -10.78 2.14 1.98
CA ALA A 164 -10.40 3.20 2.91
C ALA A 164 -11.27 4.46 2.72
N HIS A 165 -11.57 4.84 1.47
CA HIS A 165 -12.52 5.91 1.16
C HIS A 165 -13.91 5.64 1.78
N ALA A 166 -14.48 4.46 1.55
CA ALA A 166 -15.76 4.07 2.12
C ALA A 166 -15.72 4.08 3.66
N THR A 167 -14.61 3.63 4.25
CA THR A 167 -14.38 3.66 5.69
C THR A 167 -14.42 5.09 6.25
N CYS A 168 -13.74 6.03 5.61
CA CYS A 168 -13.75 7.45 5.98
C CYS A 168 -15.14 8.09 5.82
N ALA A 169 -15.82 7.78 4.72
CA ALA A 169 -17.11 8.40 4.37
C ALA A 169 -18.27 7.91 5.27
N ILE A 170 -18.21 6.63 5.72
CA ILE A 170 -19.37 5.96 6.32
C ILE A 170 -19.18 5.67 7.81
N PHE A 171 -18.00 5.16 8.22
CA PHE A 171 -17.85 4.52 9.53
C PHE A 171 -17.15 5.36 10.58
N HIS A 172 -16.23 6.25 10.21
CA HIS A 172 -15.40 6.99 11.15
C HIS A 172 -15.62 8.49 11.14
N GLY A 173 -15.33 9.13 12.30
CA GLY A 173 -15.29 10.59 12.42
C GLY A 173 -14.17 11.21 11.56
N PRO A 174 -14.31 12.51 11.19
CA PRO A 174 -13.27 13.19 10.42
C PRO A 174 -11.90 13.17 11.12
N VAL A 175 -11.88 13.39 12.44
CA VAL A 175 -10.64 13.39 13.24
C VAL A 175 -10.01 12.00 13.27
N GLU A 176 -10.80 10.96 13.54
CA GLU A 176 -10.31 9.56 13.52
C GLU A 176 -9.74 9.16 12.16
N SER A 177 -10.43 9.56 11.10
CA SER A 177 -10.00 9.30 9.71
C SER A 177 -8.71 10.04 9.38
N LEU A 178 -8.63 11.33 9.69
CA LEU A 178 -7.42 12.13 9.45
C LEU A 178 -6.23 11.61 10.24
N LEU A 179 -6.40 11.26 11.51
CA LEU A 179 -5.32 10.66 12.32
C LEU A 179 -4.85 9.32 11.71
N GLY A 180 -5.78 8.46 11.31
CA GLY A 180 -5.47 7.19 10.64
C GLY A 180 -4.71 7.39 9.33
N LEU A 181 -5.13 8.34 8.50
CA LEU A 181 -4.46 8.68 7.24
C LEU A 181 -3.05 9.25 7.46
N CYS A 182 -2.91 10.21 8.40
CA CYS A 182 -1.61 10.83 8.71
C CYS A 182 -0.62 9.80 9.25
N LEU A 183 -1.03 8.99 10.23
CA LEU A 183 -0.17 7.94 10.78
C LEU A 183 0.14 6.86 9.75
N GLY A 184 -0.83 6.45 8.95
CA GLY A 184 -0.63 5.52 7.84
C GLY A 184 0.38 6.04 6.81
N ALA A 185 0.29 7.33 6.48
CA ALA A 185 1.23 7.98 5.57
C ALA A 185 2.65 8.02 6.16
N MET A 186 2.80 8.43 7.42
CA MET A 186 4.12 8.57 8.06
C MET A 186 4.78 7.22 8.35
N LEU A 187 4.03 6.27 8.91
CA LEU A 187 4.60 4.99 9.36
C LEU A 187 4.82 3.99 8.23
N PHE A 188 4.00 4.03 7.19
CA PHE A 188 4.04 3.02 6.12
C PHE A 188 4.33 3.61 4.74
N GLN A 189 3.58 4.62 4.30
CA GLN A 189 3.69 5.10 2.93
C GLN A 189 5.00 5.84 2.65
N ALA A 190 5.46 6.70 3.55
CA ALA A 190 6.71 7.44 3.36
C ALA A 190 7.95 6.52 3.34
N PRO A 191 8.12 5.56 4.28
CA PRO A 191 9.21 4.58 4.19
C PRO A 191 9.14 3.72 2.94
N ALA A 192 7.94 3.28 2.53
CA ALA A 192 7.76 2.50 1.31
C ALA A 192 8.18 3.28 0.06
N ALA A 193 7.81 4.56 -0.04
CA ALA A 193 8.20 5.42 -1.15
C ALA A 193 9.72 5.56 -1.25
N LEU A 194 10.41 5.75 -0.12
CA LEU A 194 11.87 5.83 -0.07
C LEU A 194 12.53 4.52 -0.50
N ILE A 195 12.01 3.38 -0.05
CA ILE A 195 12.53 2.06 -0.43
C ILE A 195 12.27 1.81 -1.90
N ALA A 196 11.04 2.04 -2.39
CA ALA A 196 10.68 1.84 -3.80
C ALA A 196 11.53 2.71 -4.72
N PHE A 197 11.80 3.97 -4.34
CA PHE A 197 12.70 4.86 -5.07
C PHE A 197 14.12 4.29 -5.15
N LYS A 198 14.69 3.84 -4.00
CA LYS A 198 16.03 3.24 -3.96
C LYS A 198 16.14 1.94 -4.76
N LEU A 199 15.06 1.16 -4.86
CA LEU A 199 15.04 -0.08 -5.63
C LEU A 199 14.95 0.18 -7.14
N ALA A 200 14.38 1.31 -7.55
CA ALA A 200 14.18 1.68 -8.95
C ALA A 200 15.38 2.45 -9.55
N CYS A 201 16.25 3.04 -8.72
CA CYS A 201 17.49 3.73 -9.13
C CYS A 201 18.69 2.78 -9.22
#